data_fea7f028c910b146331594921904db2e
#
_entry.id   fea7f028c910b146331594921904db2e
#
_cell.length_a   1.000
_cell.length_b   1.000
_cell.length_c   1.000
_cell.angle_alpha   90.00
_cell.angle_beta   90.00
_cell.angle_gamma   90.00
#
_symmetry.space_group_name_H-M   'P 1'
#
loop_
_entity.id
_entity.type
_entity.pdbx_description
1 polymer ?
#
loop_
_entity_poly.entity_id
_entity_poly.type
_entity_poly.pdbx_seq_one_letter_code
_entity_poly.pdbx_strand_id
1 'polypeptide(L)'
;MSDVVLFETKSLKDGRKLGVVTLNAPKTLNSLSLDMIDLMLPQLVKWQDDPQIVLVLFLSAGDRAFSAGGDIQNLYHDMVEHPEGPCPYSDAFFEREYRLDYLIQTYDKPTVVWGQGIAMGGGLGVLTACSHKIGTETTRIAMPEITIGLFPDAGATYALSRMPEHYTYFLAWTGANVNGEDARRVGLIDYLINNDQQEAVIDAITSHTWVGDAATALDQLL
;
A
#
# COMPACT_ATOMS: atom_id res chain seq x y z
N MET A 1 -3.58 -7.07 -23.14
CA MET A 1 -3.03 -6.11 -22.19
C MET A 1 -2.71 -6.92 -20.94
N SER A 2 -1.53 -6.81 -20.36
CA SER A 2 -1.24 -7.46 -19.08
C SER A 2 -2.07 -6.74 -18.02
N ASP A 3 -2.73 -7.50 -17.14
CA ASP A 3 -3.49 -6.90 -16.05
C ASP A 3 -2.53 -6.15 -15.12
N VAL A 4 -2.79 -4.85 -14.92
CA VAL A 4 -1.94 -3.97 -14.09
C VAL A 4 -2.06 -4.27 -12.60
N VAL A 5 -3.10 -4.99 -12.18
CA VAL A 5 -3.26 -5.59 -10.85
C VAL A 5 -3.68 -7.05 -11.03
N LEU A 6 -3.05 -7.93 -10.28
CA LEU A 6 -3.43 -9.34 -10.23
C LEU A 6 -4.17 -9.62 -8.92
N PHE A 7 -5.23 -10.41 -9.02
CA PHE A 7 -6.00 -10.89 -7.88
C PHE A 7 -6.00 -12.40 -7.85
N GLU A 8 -5.57 -12.96 -6.75
CA GLU A 8 -5.65 -14.40 -6.51
C GLU A 8 -6.16 -14.70 -5.11
N THR A 9 -6.55 -15.94 -4.88
CA THR A 9 -6.86 -16.42 -3.53
C THR A 9 -6.04 -17.67 -3.25
N LYS A 10 -5.43 -17.73 -2.06
CA LYS A 10 -4.71 -18.93 -1.57
C LYS A 10 -5.55 -19.62 -0.50
N SER A 11 -5.63 -20.93 -0.56
CA SER A 11 -6.34 -21.71 0.48
C SER A 11 -5.58 -21.66 1.79
N LEU A 12 -6.29 -21.38 2.88
CA LEU A 12 -5.79 -21.51 4.24
C LEU A 12 -6.01 -22.94 4.76
N LYS A 13 -5.29 -23.31 5.80
CA LYS A 13 -5.37 -24.66 6.39
C LYS A 13 -6.79 -25.07 6.85
N ASP A 14 -7.59 -24.11 7.24
CA ASP A 14 -8.98 -24.33 7.69
C ASP A 14 -10.01 -24.31 6.55
N GLY A 15 -9.57 -24.23 5.30
CA GLY A 15 -10.39 -24.22 4.09
C GLY A 15 -10.90 -22.84 3.68
N ARG A 16 -10.71 -21.81 4.49
CA ARG A 16 -10.97 -20.41 4.11
C ARG A 16 -9.84 -19.89 3.20
N LYS A 17 -9.77 -18.60 2.92
CA LYS A 17 -8.89 -18.04 1.90
C LYS A 17 -8.17 -16.79 2.37
N LEU A 18 -6.94 -16.64 1.90
CA LEU A 18 -6.19 -15.40 1.84
C LEU A 18 -6.46 -14.74 0.48
N GLY A 19 -6.91 -13.49 0.47
CA GLY A 19 -6.95 -12.66 -0.74
C GLY A 19 -5.56 -12.08 -0.99
N VAL A 20 -5.07 -12.12 -2.23
CA VAL A 20 -3.78 -11.53 -2.60
C VAL A 20 -3.97 -10.53 -3.73
N VAL A 21 -3.54 -9.31 -3.48
CA VAL A 21 -3.48 -8.21 -4.46
C VAL A 21 -2.02 -8.02 -4.85
N THR A 22 -1.70 -8.09 -6.14
CA THR A 22 -0.34 -7.82 -6.62
C THR A 22 -0.36 -6.64 -7.60
N LEU A 23 0.28 -5.53 -7.23
CA LEU A 23 0.53 -4.42 -8.16
C LEU A 23 1.47 -4.92 -9.26
N ASN A 24 1.07 -4.83 -10.53
CA ASN A 24 1.73 -5.53 -11.63
C ASN A 24 2.13 -4.60 -12.78
N ALA A 25 2.80 -3.50 -12.46
CA ALA A 25 3.39 -2.58 -13.42
C ALA A 25 4.87 -2.29 -13.08
N PRO A 26 5.76 -3.32 -13.00
CA PRO A 26 7.14 -3.13 -12.51
C PRO A 26 7.98 -2.20 -13.39
N LYS A 27 7.62 -2.01 -14.66
CA LYS A 27 8.30 -1.07 -15.58
C LYS A 27 8.17 0.38 -15.14
N THR A 28 7.05 0.73 -14.52
CA THR A 28 6.76 2.06 -13.96
C THR A 28 6.92 2.08 -12.44
N LEU A 29 7.68 1.13 -11.87
CA LEU A 29 7.86 0.98 -10.42
C LEU A 29 6.52 0.85 -9.69
N ASN A 30 5.54 0.17 -10.30
CA ASN A 30 4.19 -0.01 -9.78
C ASN A 30 3.50 1.30 -9.39
N SER A 31 3.73 2.39 -10.18
CA SER A 31 2.99 3.64 -9.99
C SER A 31 1.49 3.38 -10.07
N LEU A 32 0.75 3.93 -9.12
CA LEU A 32 -0.70 3.80 -9.05
C LEU A 32 -1.34 4.56 -10.21
N SER A 33 -1.95 3.84 -11.13
CA SER A 33 -2.79 4.41 -12.18
C SER A 33 -4.27 4.38 -11.78
N LEU A 34 -5.07 5.21 -12.44
CA LEU A 34 -6.52 5.20 -12.25
C LEU A 34 -7.11 3.79 -12.52
N ASP A 35 -6.59 3.09 -13.54
CA ASP A 35 -6.98 1.71 -13.85
C ASP A 35 -6.70 0.74 -12.68
N MET A 36 -5.54 0.89 -12.02
CA MET A 36 -5.22 0.06 -10.85
C MET A 36 -6.21 0.29 -9.72
N ILE A 37 -6.53 1.55 -9.44
CA ILE A 37 -7.47 1.93 -8.38
C ILE A 37 -8.86 1.40 -8.68
N ASP A 38 -9.32 1.56 -9.94
CA ASP A 38 -10.62 1.09 -10.41
C ASP A 38 -10.78 -0.43 -10.39
N LEU A 39 -9.67 -1.17 -10.48
CA LEU A 39 -9.66 -2.63 -10.30
C LEU A 39 -9.66 -3.02 -8.82
N MET A 40 -8.89 -2.33 -7.98
CA MET A 40 -8.75 -2.68 -6.56
C MET A 40 -10.00 -2.39 -5.75
N LEU A 41 -10.63 -1.22 -5.93
CA LEU A 41 -11.80 -0.82 -5.14
C LEU A 41 -12.92 -1.87 -5.14
N PRO A 42 -13.49 -2.29 -6.29
CA PRO A 42 -14.57 -3.25 -6.29
C PRO A 42 -14.15 -4.65 -5.81
N GLN A 43 -12.89 -5.04 -6.04
CA GLN A 43 -12.41 -6.33 -5.59
C GLN A 43 -12.25 -6.38 -4.07
N LEU A 44 -11.75 -5.31 -3.45
CA LEU A 44 -11.63 -5.22 -2.00
C LEU A 44 -13.00 -5.20 -1.32
N VAL A 45 -13.97 -4.44 -1.86
CA VAL A 45 -15.35 -4.47 -1.36
C VAL A 45 -15.93 -5.87 -1.43
N LYS A 46 -15.77 -6.56 -2.56
CA LYS A 46 -16.22 -7.95 -2.72
C LYS A 46 -15.59 -8.89 -1.69
N TRP A 47 -14.29 -8.75 -1.41
CA TRP A 47 -13.59 -9.58 -0.43
C TRP A 47 -13.94 -9.20 1.01
N GLN A 48 -14.28 -7.95 1.28
CA GLN A 48 -14.77 -7.54 2.59
C GLN A 48 -16.06 -8.25 2.96
N ASP A 49 -16.96 -8.40 2.00
CA ASP A 49 -18.27 -9.07 2.18
C ASP A 49 -18.18 -10.60 2.12
N ASP A 50 -17.08 -11.17 1.60
CA ASP A 50 -16.92 -12.62 1.47
C ASP A 50 -16.44 -13.27 2.78
N PRO A 51 -17.26 -14.08 3.48
CA PRO A 51 -16.87 -14.73 4.73
C PRO A 51 -15.76 -15.77 4.54
N GLN A 52 -15.46 -16.19 3.31
CA GLN A 52 -14.36 -17.09 3.04
C GLN A 52 -13.00 -16.38 3.06
N ILE A 53 -12.95 -15.06 2.86
CA ILE A 53 -11.72 -14.30 2.95
C ILE A 53 -11.47 -13.91 4.41
N VAL A 54 -10.32 -14.34 4.96
CA VAL A 54 -9.93 -14.07 6.36
C VAL A 54 -9.10 -12.79 6.45
N LEU A 55 -8.20 -12.58 5.50
CA LEU A 55 -7.29 -11.44 5.44
C LEU A 55 -6.89 -11.17 3.99
N VAL A 56 -6.30 -9.99 3.74
CA VAL A 56 -5.81 -9.59 2.43
C VAL A 56 -4.32 -9.26 2.50
N LEU A 57 -3.54 -9.77 1.55
CA LEU A 57 -2.10 -9.50 1.40
C LEU A 57 -1.86 -8.66 0.15
N PHE A 58 -1.16 -7.54 0.32
CA PHE A 58 -0.71 -6.68 -0.78
C PHE A 58 0.74 -6.94 -1.09
N LEU A 59 1.01 -7.28 -2.35
CA LEU A 59 2.31 -7.54 -2.94
C LEU A 59 2.55 -6.63 -4.14
N SER A 60 3.78 -6.66 -4.67
CA SER A 60 4.13 -5.99 -5.91
C SER A 60 5.00 -6.88 -6.80
N ALA A 61 4.83 -6.77 -8.10
CA ALA A 61 5.68 -7.43 -9.08
C ALA A 61 7.03 -6.70 -9.22
N GLY A 62 8.08 -7.49 -9.42
CA GLY A 62 9.46 -7.00 -9.46
C GLY A 62 10.05 -6.80 -8.07
N ASP A 63 11.31 -6.36 -8.03
CA ASP A 63 12.12 -6.27 -6.81
C ASP A 63 12.48 -4.83 -6.42
N ARG A 64 12.15 -3.85 -7.27
CA ARG A 64 12.61 -2.46 -7.12
C ARG A 64 11.68 -1.59 -6.28
N ALA A 65 10.39 -1.85 -6.30
CA ALA A 65 9.40 -0.99 -5.67
C ALA A 65 8.14 -1.77 -5.28
N PHE A 66 7.62 -1.48 -4.12
CA PHE A 66 6.21 -1.75 -3.82
C PHE A 66 5.34 -0.86 -4.71
N SER A 67 5.48 0.47 -4.58
CA SER A 67 4.87 1.46 -5.47
C SER A 67 5.60 2.80 -5.34
N ALA A 68 5.92 3.43 -6.47
CA ALA A 68 6.57 4.74 -6.51
C ALA A 68 5.60 5.94 -6.36
N GLY A 69 4.32 5.67 -6.08
CA GLY A 69 3.29 6.71 -5.91
C GLY A 69 2.33 6.80 -7.08
N GLY A 70 1.56 7.88 -7.15
CA GLY A 70 0.60 8.12 -8.21
C GLY A 70 1.23 8.30 -9.59
N ASP A 71 0.44 8.10 -10.63
CA ASP A 71 0.85 8.30 -12.04
C ASP A 71 0.93 9.81 -12.37
N ILE A 72 2.01 10.44 -11.91
CA ILE A 72 2.27 11.88 -12.08
C ILE A 72 2.29 12.28 -13.56
N GLN A 73 2.66 11.38 -14.48
CA GLN A 73 2.71 11.71 -15.91
C GLN A 73 1.32 12.00 -16.47
N ASN A 74 0.35 11.15 -16.19
CA ASN A 74 -1.04 11.37 -16.63
C ASN A 74 -1.67 12.58 -15.92
N LEU A 75 -1.40 12.78 -14.63
CA LEU A 75 -1.83 13.98 -13.90
C LEU A 75 -1.27 15.26 -14.55
N TYR A 76 0.03 15.27 -14.89
CA TYR A 76 0.67 16.40 -15.56
C TYR A 76 0.05 16.67 -16.93
N HIS A 77 -0.19 15.65 -17.75
CA HIS A 77 -0.79 15.81 -19.08
C HIS A 77 -2.21 16.38 -18.99
N ASP A 78 -3.02 15.89 -18.06
CA ASP A 78 -4.37 16.42 -17.83
C ASP A 78 -4.35 17.90 -17.46
N MET A 79 -3.45 18.31 -16.56
CA MET A 79 -3.28 19.71 -16.17
C MET A 79 -2.78 20.62 -17.32
N VAL A 80 -1.91 20.09 -18.19
CA VAL A 80 -1.43 20.82 -19.37
C VAL A 80 -2.54 21.00 -20.42
N GLU A 81 -3.38 19.98 -20.60
CA GLU A 81 -4.53 20.03 -21.49
C GLU A 81 -5.66 20.93 -20.98
N HIS A 82 -5.77 21.11 -19.66
CA HIS A 82 -6.81 21.85 -19.00
C HIS A 82 -6.25 22.96 -18.06
N PRO A 83 -5.48 23.95 -18.58
CA PRO A 83 -4.76 24.91 -17.73
C PRO A 83 -5.69 25.83 -16.91
N GLU A 84 -6.94 26.00 -17.33
CA GLU A 84 -7.96 26.79 -16.62
C GLU A 84 -8.91 25.90 -15.81
N GLY A 85 -8.68 24.57 -15.80
CA GLY A 85 -9.56 23.58 -15.21
C GLY A 85 -10.94 23.47 -15.89
N PRO A 86 -11.78 22.52 -15.44
CA PRO A 86 -11.46 21.42 -14.54
C PRO A 86 -10.50 20.41 -15.17
N CYS A 87 -9.79 19.64 -14.33
CA CYS A 87 -8.87 18.56 -14.73
C CYS A 87 -9.54 17.20 -14.47
N PRO A 88 -10.33 16.65 -15.41
CA PRO A 88 -11.24 15.54 -15.11
C PRO A 88 -10.53 14.24 -14.76
N TYR A 89 -9.35 13.97 -15.33
CA TYR A 89 -8.55 12.81 -14.96
C TYR A 89 -7.99 12.95 -13.55
N SER A 90 -7.41 14.11 -13.23
CA SER A 90 -6.79 14.39 -11.94
C SER A 90 -7.84 14.37 -10.82
N ASP A 91 -9.00 14.97 -11.06
CA ASP A 91 -10.13 14.97 -10.12
C ASP A 91 -10.59 13.54 -9.82
N ALA A 92 -10.77 12.73 -10.86
CA ALA A 92 -11.17 11.33 -10.71
C ALA A 92 -10.09 10.48 -10.03
N PHE A 93 -8.80 10.73 -10.34
CA PHE A 93 -7.68 10.02 -9.75
C PHE A 93 -7.63 10.23 -8.24
N PHE A 94 -7.56 11.47 -7.77
CA PHE A 94 -7.47 11.79 -6.35
C PHE A 94 -8.71 11.36 -5.56
N GLU A 95 -9.91 11.55 -6.13
CA GLU A 95 -11.14 11.09 -5.49
C GLU A 95 -11.10 9.58 -5.22
N ARG A 96 -10.68 8.78 -6.21
CA ARG A 96 -10.70 7.32 -6.11
C ARG A 96 -9.51 6.79 -5.31
N GLU A 97 -8.33 7.40 -5.43
CA GLU A 97 -7.16 7.06 -4.62
C GLU A 97 -7.49 7.23 -3.12
N TYR A 98 -8.04 8.37 -2.72
CA TYR A 98 -8.38 8.59 -1.32
C TYR A 98 -9.51 7.67 -0.81
N ARG A 99 -10.43 7.29 -1.68
CA ARG A 99 -11.42 6.26 -1.36
C ARG A 99 -10.79 4.89 -1.16
N LEU A 100 -9.78 4.54 -1.96
CA LEU A 100 -9.04 3.29 -1.81
C LEU A 100 -8.28 3.27 -0.48
N ASP A 101 -7.53 4.33 -0.18
CA ASP A 101 -6.79 4.45 1.07
C ASP A 101 -7.72 4.35 2.29
N TYR A 102 -8.86 5.06 2.23
CA TYR A 102 -9.86 5.01 3.30
C TYR A 102 -10.46 3.61 3.46
N LEU A 103 -10.78 2.93 2.34
CA LEU A 103 -11.29 1.56 2.38
C LEU A 103 -10.29 0.62 3.03
N ILE A 104 -9.00 0.69 2.66
CA ILE A 104 -7.95 -0.16 3.23
C ILE A 104 -7.76 0.15 4.73
N GLN A 105 -7.73 1.44 5.10
CA GLN A 105 -7.55 1.87 6.49
C GLN A 105 -8.70 1.44 7.41
N THR A 106 -9.91 1.35 6.88
CA THR A 106 -11.13 0.98 7.64
C THR A 106 -11.62 -0.43 7.32
N TYR A 107 -10.74 -1.26 6.75
CA TYR A 107 -11.11 -2.60 6.32
C TYR A 107 -11.42 -3.50 7.51
N ASP A 108 -12.56 -4.21 7.46
CA ASP A 108 -13.05 -5.05 8.57
C ASP A 108 -12.20 -6.30 8.83
N LYS A 109 -11.28 -6.64 7.91
CA LYS A 109 -10.40 -7.80 7.99
C LYS A 109 -8.95 -7.34 8.01
N PRO A 110 -8.02 -8.10 8.62
CA PRO A 110 -6.61 -7.74 8.58
C PRO A 110 -6.09 -7.58 7.15
N THR A 111 -5.35 -6.50 6.93
CA THR A 111 -4.62 -6.23 5.70
C THR A 111 -3.13 -6.26 5.98
N VAL A 112 -2.39 -7.04 5.21
CA VAL A 112 -0.92 -7.14 5.29
C VAL A 112 -0.34 -6.53 4.05
N VAL A 113 0.76 -5.79 4.16
CA VAL A 113 1.50 -5.29 3.01
C VAL A 113 2.96 -5.70 3.08
N TRP A 114 3.50 -6.16 1.96
CA TRP A 114 4.92 -6.42 1.77
C TRP A 114 5.57 -5.24 1.06
N GLY A 115 6.13 -4.31 1.82
CA GLY A 115 6.65 -3.03 1.36
C GLY A 115 8.12 -3.09 0.96
N GLN A 116 8.49 -3.96 0.02
CA GLN A 116 9.87 -4.05 -0.50
C GLN A 116 10.22 -2.87 -1.40
N GLY A 117 11.50 -2.49 -1.41
CA GLY A 117 12.01 -1.43 -2.29
C GLY A 117 11.34 -0.08 -2.04
N ILE A 118 11.05 0.64 -3.09
CA ILE A 118 10.47 1.99 -3.03
C ILE A 118 8.97 1.92 -2.64
N ALA A 119 8.58 2.71 -1.64
CA ALA A 119 7.19 3.00 -1.29
C ALA A 119 7.07 4.52 -1.03
N MET A 120 6.50 5.26 -1.99
CA MET A 120 6.48 6.73 -1.95
C MET A 120 5.10 7.27 -2.33
N GLY A 121 4.78 8.47 -1.86
CA GLY A 121 3.53 9.16 -2.20
C GLY A 121 2.29 8.29 -1.98
N GLY A 122 1.39 8.20 -2.95
CA GLY A 122 0.23 7.31 -2.90
C GLY A 122 0.57 5.83 -2.67
N GLY A 123 1.75 5.36 -3.10
CA GLY A 123 2.24 4.01 -2.76
C GLY A 123 2.51 3.83 -1.27
N LEU A 124 3.03 4.86 -0.60
CA LEU A 124 3.13 4.88 0.86
C LEU A 124 1.74 5.00 1.51
N GLY A 125 0.81 5.71 0.86
CA GLY A 125 -0.59 5.77 1.30
C GLY A 125 -1.20 4.39 1.45
N VAL A 126 -1.16 3.57 0.40
CA VAL A 126 -1.61 2.17 0.44
C VAL A 126 -0.87 1.37 1.52
N LEU A 127 0.46 1.52 1.63
CA LEU A 127 1.25 0.81 2.62
C LEU A 127 0.82 1.17 4.04
N THR A 128 0.70 2.45 4.35
CA THR A 128 0.36 2.91 5.71
C THR A 128 -1.10 2.71 6.08
N ALA A 129 -1.98 2.57 5.09
CA ALA A 129 -3.38 2.22 5.30
C ALA A 129 -3.59 0.76 5.74
N CYS A 130 -2.65 -0.15 5.42
CA CYS A 130 -2.73 -1.54 5.87
C CYS A 130 -2.54 -1.67 7.38
N SER A 131 -3.23 -2.66 7.97
CA SER A 131 -3.16 -2.92 9.42
C SER A 131 -1.82 -3.51 9.86
N HIS A 132 -1.15 -4.31 9.01
CA HIS A 132 0.15 -4.93 9.28
C HIS A 132 1.12 -4.61 8.15
N LYS A 133 2.14 -3.83 8.47
CA LYS A 133 3.08 -3.25 7.50
C LYS A 133 4.45 -3.90 7.64
N ILE A 134 4.83 -4.71 6.66
CA ILE A 134 6.13 -5.36 6.60
C ILE A 134 7.04 -4.55 5.68
N GLY A 135 8.15 -4.06 6.21
CA GLY A 135 9.27 -3.54 5.42
C GLY A 135 10.39 -4.56 5.33
N THR A 136 11.32 -4.34 4.41
CA THR A 136 12.48 -5.19 4.19
C THR A 136 13.79 -4.38 4.25
N GLU A 137 14.92 -5.03 4.17
CA GLU A 137 16.24 -4.37 4.08
C GLU A 137 16.36 -3.47 2.85
N THR A 138 15.52 -3.71 1.83
CA THR A 138 15.48 -2.89 0.60
C THR A 138 14.53 -1.71 0.68
N THR A 139 13.67 -1.66 1.69
CA THR A 139 12.62 -0.63 1.84
C THR A 139 13.18 0.78 1.86
N ARG A 140 12.58 1.66 1.06
CA ARG A 140 12.84 3.11 0.98
C ARG A 140 11.51 3.85 0.93
N ILE A 141 11.23 4.60 1.97
CA ILE A 141 9.97 5.34 2.17
C ILE A 141 10.21 6.83 2.08
N ALA A 142 9.32 7.54 1.39
CA ALA A 142 9.29 9.00 1.37
C ALA A 142 7.89 9.52 1.04
N MET A 143 7.62 10.78 1.44
CA MET A 143 6.52 11.61 0.93
C MET A 143 7.14 12.79 0.18
N PRO A 144 7.48 12.61 -1.12
CA PRO A 144 8.27 13.58 -1.87
C PRO A 144 7.44 14.69 -2.52
N GLU A 145 6.16 14.84 -2.18
CA GLU A 145 5.17 15.74 -2.79
C GLU A 145 5.64 17.20 -2.81
N ILE A 146 6.40 17.63 -1.79
CA ILE A 146 6.96 19.00 -1.74
C ILE A 146 7.85 19.32 -2.96
N THR A 147 8.48 18.31 -3.56
CA THR A 147 9.34 18.49 -4.73
C THR A 147 8.58 18.81 -6.01
N ILE A 148 7.28 18.57 -6.03
CA ILE A 148 6.38 18.85 -7.16
C ILE A 148 5.33 19.91 -6.81
N GLY A 149 5.51 20.63 -5.69
CA GLY A 149 4.60 21.70 -5.28
C GLY A 149 3.29 21.19 -4.65
N LEU A 150 3.22 19.93 -4.24
CA LEU A 150 2.10 19.34 -3.54
C LEU A 150 2.45 19.18 -2.04
N PHE A 151 1.50 18.79 -1.23
CA PHE A 151 1.68 18.41 0.18
C PHE A 151 1.54 16.88 0.32
N PRO A 152 2.07 16.27 1.39
CA PRO A 152 1.82 14.87 1.68
C PRO A 152 0.32 14.60 1.86
N ASP A 153 -0.26 13.86 0.92
CA ASP A 153 -1.66 13.47 0.82
C ASP A 153 -1.85 11.96 1.06
N ALA A 154 -2.74 11.26 0.36
CA ALA A 154 -2.90 9.81 0.40
C ALA A 154 -2.85 9.22 1.84
N GLY A 155 -3.58 9.82 2.78
CA GLY A 155 -3.58 9.38 4.19
C GLY A 155 -2.35 9.78 5.00
N ALA A 156 -1.35 10.47 4.43
CA ALA A 156 -0.11 10.84 5.10
C ALA A 156 -0.33 11.68 6.36
N THR A 157 -1.30 12.58 6.37
CA THR A 157 -1.62 13.37 7.57
C THR A 157 -1.99 12.49 8.75
N TYR A 158 -2.68 11.37 8.51
CA TYR A 158 -2.99 10.39 9.54
C TYR A 158 -1.75 9.57 9.94
N ALA A 159 -1.00 9.04 8.98
CA ALA A 159 0.15 8.20 9.24
C ALA A 159 1.29 9.00 9.92
N LEU A 160 1.64 10.15 9.38
CA LEU A 160 2.72 10.99 9.89
C LEU A 160 2.39 11.58 11.27
N SER A 161 1.13 11.93 11.56
CA SER A 161 0.74 12.47 12.88
C SER A 161 0.90 11.47 14.04
N ARG A 162 1.08 10.20 13.75
CA ARG A 162 1.34 9.15 14.75
C ARG A 162 2.81 8.97 15.09
N MET A 163 3.69 9.57 14.30
CA MET A 163 5.13 9.59 14.60
C MET A 163 5.47 10.65 15.65
N PRO A 164 6.65 10.57 16.27
CA PRO A 164 7.16 11.68 17.07
C PRO A 164 7.21 12.96 16.23
N GLU A 165 6.68 14.08 16.77
CA GLU A 165 6.37 15.32 16.05
C GLU A 165 7.52 15.86 15.18
N HIS A 166 8.74 15.82 15.67
CA HIS A 166 9.91 16.32 14.93
C HIS A 166 10.23 15.51 13.68
N TYR A 167 9.93 14.20 13.63
CA TYR A 167 10.07 13.40 12.41
C TYR A 167 8.95 13.69 11.42
N THR A 168 7.73 13.95 11.90
CA THR A 168 6.57 14.30 11.07
C THR A 168 6.89 15.52 10.22
N TYR A 169 7.29 16.63 10.82
CA TYR A 169 7.62 17.86 10.09
C TYR A 169 8.85 17.68 9.19
N PHE A 170 9.87 16.98 9.68
CA PHE A 170 11.06 16.73 8.89
C PHE A 170 10.72 15.98 7.58
N LEU A 171 10.00 14.88 7.66
CA LEU A 171 9.66 14.07 6.48
C LEU A 171 8.68 14.81 5.56
N ALA A 172 7.66 15.46 6.11
CA ALA A 172 6.64 16.17 5.34
C ALA A 172 7.22 17.37 4.55
N TRP A 173 8.18 18.10 5.13
CA TRP A 173 8.70 19.33 4.51
C TRP A 173 9.95 19.12 3.69
N THR A 174 10.64 18.01 3.84
CA THR A 174 11.88 17.74 3.09
C THR A 174 11.74 16.68 2.02
N GLY A 175 10.69 15.84 2.10
CA GLY A 175 10.59 14.66 1.23
C GLY A 175 11.72 13.65 1.45
N ALA A 176 12.38 13.69 2.62
CA ALA A 176 13.52 12.84 2.90
C ALA A 176 13.17 11.36 2.86
N ASN A 177 14.11 10.55 2.33
CA ASN A 177 13.97 9.11 2.33
C ASN A 177 14.39 8.52 3.66
N VAL A 178 13.62 7.52 4.14
CA VAL A 178 13.99 6.66 5.27
C VAL A 178 14.09 5.21 4.82
N ASN A 179 15.03 4.47 5.41
CA ASN A 179 15.15 3.02 5.20
C ASN A 179 14.17 2.24 6.07
N GLY A 180 14.12 0.91 5.91
CA GLY A 180 13.21 0.06 6.67
C GLY A 180 13.41 0.12 8.19
N GLU A 181 14.67 0.19 8.67
CA GLU A 181 14.94 0.32 10.11
C GLU A 181 14.42 1.62 10.71
N ASP A 182 14.69 2.74 10.04
CA ASP A 182 14.22 4.04 10.50
C ASP A 182 12.69 4.14 10.38
N ALA A 183 12.10 3.60 9.31
CA ALA A 183 10.65 3.54 9.13
C ALA A 183 9.97 2.76 10.27
N ARG A 184 10.54 1.64 10.69
CA ARG A 184 10.06 0.88 11.86
C ARG A 184 10.21 1.67 13.14
N ARG A 185 11.36 2.32 13.33
CA ARG A 185 11.64 3.12 14.55
C ARG A 185 10.66 4.27 14.73
N VAL A 186 10.21 4.89 13.64
CA VAL A 186 9.24 6.01 13.68
C VAL A 186 7.79 5.57 13.58
N GLY A 187 7.51 4.26 13.37
CA GLY A 187 6.17 3.70 13.34
C GLY A 187 5.46 3.75 12.00
N LEU A 188 6.20 3.93 10.89
CA LEU A 188 5.63 3.84 9.53
C LEU A 188 5.46 2.41 9.05
N ILE A 189 6.25 1.47 9.60
CA ILE A 189 6.08 0.03 9.42
C ILE A 189 6.12 -0.68 10.78
N ASP A 190 5.56 -1.88 10.85
CA ASP A 190 5.43 -2.65 12.09
C ASP A 190 6.53 -3.71 12.20
N TYR A 191 6.84 -4.37 11.10
CA TYR A 191 7.78 -5.48 11.02
C TYR A 191 8.90 -5.21 10.02
N LEU A 192 10.10 -5.70 10.32
CA LEU A 192 11.24 -5.68 9.40
C LEU A 192 11.68 -7.13 9.18
N ILE A 193 11.39 -7.65 7.99
CA ILE A 193 11.65 -9.04 7.61
C ILE A 193 12.48 -9.02 6.32
N ASN A 194 13.51 -9.87 6.23
CA ASN A 194 14.34 -9.92 5.04
C ASN A 194 13.53 -10.32 3.79
N ASN A 195 13.84 -9.72 2.66
CA ASN A 195 13.08 -9.88 1.43
C ASN A 195 13.02 -11.33 0.93
N ASP A 196 14.07 -12.12 1.20
CA ASP A 196 14.13 -13.54 0.87
C ASP A 196 13.21 -14.42 1.72
N GLN A 197 12.61 -13.88 2.77
CA GLN A 197 11.65 -14.58 3.64
C GLN A 197 10.17 -14.40 3.23
N GLN A 198 9.88 -13.69 2.14
CA GLN A 198 8.50 -13.44 1.70
C GLN A 198 7.68 -14.72 1.55
N GLU A 199 8.22 -15.74 0.85
CA GLU A 199 7.54 -17.02 0.66
C GLU A 199 7.31 -17.73 2.00
N ALA A 200 8.29 -17.69 2.91
CA ALA A 200 8.16 -18.30 4.23
C ALA A 200 7.05 -17.65 5.07
N VAL A 201 6.88 -16.32 4.96
CA VAL A 201 5.79 -15.59 5.62
C VAL A 201 4.44 -15.97 5.00
N ILE A 202 4.35 -16.07 3.67
CA ILE A 202 3.13 -16.52 2.98
C ILE A 202 2.77 -17.95 3.39
N ASP A 203 3.75 -18.84 3.47
CA ASP A 203 3.56 -20.22 3.91
C ASP A 203 3.12 -20.29 5.37
N ALA A 204 3.68 -19.45 6.25
CA ALA A 204 3.25 -19.35 7.63
C ALA A 204 1.79 -18.91 7.73
N ILE A 205 1.38 -17.88 6.99
CA ILE A 205 0.01 -17.39 6.92
C ILE A 205 -0.95 -18.49 6.42
N THR A 206 -0.60 -19.18 5.34
CA THR A 206 -1.48 -20.21 4.73
C THR A 206 -1.58 -21.48 5.56
N SER A 207 -0.51 -21.82 6.29
CA SER A 207 -0.45 -23.01 7.17
C SER A 207 -1.03 -22.76 8.57
N HIS A 208 -1.28 -21.50 8.93
CA HIS A 208 -1.85 -21.15 10.25
C HIS A 208 -3.31 -21.59 10.35
N THR A 209 -3.74 -21.90 11.58
CA THR A 209 -5.15 -22.20 11.87
C THR A 209 -5.81 -20.95 12.44
N TRP A 210 -6.57 -20.25 11.61
CA TRP A 210 -7.21 -18.97 11.94
C TRP A 210 -8.41 -19.15 12.85
N VAL A 211 -8.22 -19.13 14.16
CA VAL A 211 -9.26 -19.24 15.20
C VAL A 211 -9.30 -17.96 16.02
N GLY A 212 -10.50 -17.44 16.29
CA GLY A 212 -10.68 -16.21 17.06
C GLY A 212 -10.40 -14.95 16.23
N ASP A 213 -9.80 -13.94 16.87
CA ASP A 213 -9.47 -12.68 16.22
C ASP A 213 -8.25 -12.81 15.29
N ALA A 214 -8.47 -12.58 14.01
CA ALA A 214 -7.45 -12.79 13.00
C ALA A 214 -6.30 -11.76 13.08
N ALA A 215 -6.57 -10.53 13.55
CA ALA A 215 -5.54 -9.52 13.73
C ALA A 215 -4.56 -9.92 14.85
N THR A 216 -5.08 -10.30 16.00
CA THR A 216 -4.26 -10.80 17.12
C THR A 216 -3.45 -12.04 16.74
N ALA A 217 -4.04 -12.96 15.95
CA ALA A 217 -3.33 -14.14 15.49
C ALA A 217 -2.19 -13.79 14.54
N LEU A 218 -2.38 -12.77 13.70
CA LEU A 218 -1.36 -12.28 12.77
C LEU A 218 -0.20 -11.58 13.49
N ASP A 219 -0.50 -10.77 14.53
CA ASP A 219 0.54 -10.16 15.38
C ASP A 219 1.47 -11.18 16.07
N GLN A 220 0.96 -12.39 16.33
CA GLN A 220 1.75 -13.46 16.94
C GLN A 220 2.54 -14.27 15.90
N LEU A 221 2.11 -14.21 14.65
CA LEU A 221 2.72 -14.94 13.55
C LEU A 221 3.90 -14.20 12.94
N LEU A 222 3.81 -12.85 12.85
CA LEU A 222 4.83 -11.96 12.28
C LEU A 222 5.82 -11.49 13.35
#